data_3398d0c5a7ecf34db3da10811b1c60ba
#
_entry.id   3398d0c5a7ecf34db3da10811b1c60ba
#
_cell.length_a   1.000
_cell.length_b   1.000
_cell.length_c   1.000
_cell.angle_alpha   90.00
_cell.angle_beta   90.00
_cell.angle_gamma   90.00
#
_symmetry.space_group_name_H-M   'P 1'
#
loop_
_entity.id
_entity.type
_entity.pdbx_description
1 polymer ?
#
loop_
_entity_poly.entity_id
_entity_poly.type
_entity_poly.pdbx_seq_one_letter_code
_entity_poly.pdbx_strand_id
1 'polypeptide(L)'
;MPALLIPWTIWPAFWRNLSVLKSARTEVGLRFCVIWIGFAFVTFSAISGKQLHYLLPEFPAFALLVARALSGLRTAPTGIWSKVPAIVFVILGVGIVIAPFVSPRIPDWMVSLPSAWGFALAAMGGWMIMKPRACMTGTLATLAAATSLLVIVIHLVASPRLMSDYDVHEVAEEIKRHEDAGHPLSFYGKYHGQFNFAGRLTKTISTTGDAEAADWIRANPEGRIITLHRILPETDLKPDFIGLYRGRYLAIWPAQIVAQNPDVVKRAPSDQTPNFPEDLKKSDDSTAN
;
A
#
# COMPACT_ATOMS: atom_id res chain seq x y z
N MET A 1 -0.12 0.00 -7.29
CA MET A 1 -0.12 1.10 -8.30
C MET A 1 0.79 0.86 -9.51
N PRO A 2 2.08 0.44 -9.41
CA PRO A 2 2.86 0.11 -10.62
C PRO A 2 2.22 -0.97 -11.51
N ALA A 3 1.45 -1.88 -10.93
CA ALA A 3 0.71 -2.91 -11.67
C ALA A 3 -0.22 -2.34 -12.77
N LEU A 4 -0.73 -1.11 -12.61
CA LEU A 4 -1.53 -0.41 -13.60
C LEU A 4 -0.78 -0.11 -14.89
N LEU A 5 0.51 0.16 -14.78
CA LEU A 5 1.35 0.50 -15.93
C LEU A 5 1.94 -0.72 -16.62
N ILE A 6 1.97 -1.89 -15.94
CA ILE A 6 2.59 -3.11 -16.48
C ILE A 6 2.04 -3.47 -17.86
N PRO A 7 0.71 -3.57 -18.11
CA PRO A 7 0.20 -3.97 -19.40
C PRO A 7 0.57 -3.01 -20.54
N TRP A 8 0.78 -1.74 -20.22
CA TRP A 8 1.12 -0.69 -21.19
C TRP A 8 2.61 -0.60 -21.43
N THR A 9 3.43 -0.71 -20.37
CA THR A 9 4.89 -0.60 -20.45
C THR A 9 5.58 -1.83 -21.05
N ILE A 10 4.99 -3.02 -20.84
CA ILE A 10 5.52 -4.24 -21.46
C ILE A 10 5.06 -4.43 -22.91
N TRP A 11 4.16 -3.58 -23.41
CA TRP A 11 3.65 -3.69 -24.77
C TRP A 11 4.67 -3.10 -25.77
N PRO A 12 5.27 -3.94 -26.66
CA PRO A 12 6.30 -3.47 -27.60
C PRO A 12 5.84 -2.40 -28.58
N ALA A 13 4.53 -2.33 -28.84
CA ALA A 13 3.94 -1.30 -29.70
C ALA A 13 4.16 0.10 -29.12
N PHE A 14 4.10 0.28 -27.80
CA PHE A 14 4.43 1.54 -27.14
C PHE A 14 5.88 1.95 -27.41
N TRP A 15 6.84 1.07 -27.13
CA TRP A 15 8.26 1.37 -27.29
C TRP A 15 8.68 1.67 -28.72
N ARG A 16 8.13 0.92 -29.69
CA ARG A 16 8.40 1.14 -31.14
C ARG A 16 7.93 2.51 -31.61
N ASN A 17 6.91 3.07 -31.00
CA ASN A 17 6.34 4.34 -31.40
C ASN A 17 6.81 5.54 -30.53
N LEU A 18 7.76 5.32 -29.61
CA LEU A 18 8.36 6.41 -28.84
C LEU A 18 9.12 7.46 -29.70
N SER A 19 9.40 7.14 -30.96
CA SER A 19 9.94 8.14 -31.91
C SER A 19 9.08 9.40 -32.02
N VAL A 20 7.76 9.30 -31.72
CA VAL A 20 6.87 10.45 -31.63
C VAL A 20 7.33 11.50 -30.62
N LEU A 21 8.10 11.11 -29.59
CA LEU A 21 8.66 12.04 -28.62
C LEU A 21 9.57 13.09 -29.27
N LYS A 22 10.15 12.78 -30.45
CA LYS A 22 10.92 13.77 -31.22
C LYS A 22 10.03 14.95 -31.67
N SER A 23 8.75 14.73 -31.86
CA SER A 23 7.77 15.77 -32.20
C SER A 23 7.48 16.72 -31.01
N ALA A 24 7.96 16.41 -29.80
CA ALA A 24 7.84 17.34 -28.66
C ALA A 24 8.56 18.69 -28.91
N ARG A 25 9.47 18.75 -29.90
CA ARG A 25 10.12 20.00 -30.32
C ARG A 25 9.14 20.97 -31.00
N THR A 26 8.15 20.44 -31.70
CA THR A 26 7.17 21.21 -32.48
C THR A 26 5.77 21.21 -31.86
N GLU A 27 5.39 20.14 -31.18
CA GLU A 27 4.07 19.98 -30.56
C GLU A 27 4.08 20.45 -29.10
N VAL A 28 3.43 21.57 -28.80
CA VAL A 28 3.42 22.21 -27.47
C VAL A 28 2.85 21.28 -26.40
N GLY A 29 1.72 20.60 -26.66
CA GLY A 29 1.10 19.67 -25.70
C GLY A 29 1.98 18.47 -25.37
N LEU A 30 2.65 17.90 -26.39
CA LEU A 30 3.56 16.79 -26.19
C LEU A 30 4.82 17.22 -25.38
N ARG A 31 5.34 18.40 -25.71
CA ARG A 31 6.46 19.00 -24.96
C ARG A 31 6.10 19.23 -23.49
N PHE A 32 4.90 19.74 -23.22
CA PHE A 32 4.39 19.92 -21.86
C PHE A 32 4.39 18.59 -21.09
N CYS A 33 3.82 17.53 -21.65
CA CYS A 33 3.77 16.22 -20.99
C CYS A 33 5.17 15.65 -20.74
N VAL A 34 6.09 15.79 -21.70
CA VAL A 34 7.47 15.30 -21.56
C VAL A 34 8.21 16.05 -20.45
N ILE A 35 8.08 17.39 -20.42
CA ILE A 35 8.70 18.22 -19.37
C ILE A 35 8.10 17.88 -18.02
N TRP A 36 6.77 17.78 -17.92
CA TRP A 36 6.08 17.42 -16.69
C TRP A 36 6.61 16.11 -16.10
N ILE A 37 6.55 15.01 -16.88
CA ILE A 37 7.03 13.70 -16.41
C ILE A 37 8.51 13.72 -16.09
N GLY A 38 9.33 14.34 -16.95
CA GLY A 38 10.77 14.44 -16.77
C GLY A 38 11.14 15.19 -15.50
N PHE A 39 10.51 16.33 -15.26
CA PHE A 39 10.70 17.13 -14.05
C PHE A 39 10.30 16.37 -12.79
N ALA A 40 9.11 15.78 -12.79
CA ALA A 40 8.62 14.96 -11.67
C ALA A 40 9.57 13.78 -11.39
N PHE A 41 9.99 13.07 -12.44
CA PHE A 41 10.91 11.94 -12.30
C PHE A 41 12.24 12.37 -11.66
N VAL A 42 12.84 13.46 -12.11
CA VAL A 42 14.08 14.01 -11.54
C VAL A 42 13.88 14.42 -10.09
N THR A 43 12.82 15.19 -9.81
CA THR A 43 12.52 15.67 -8.46
C THR A 43 12.31 14.52 -7.47
N PHE A 44 11.46 13.55 -7.81
CA PHE A 44 11.21 12.40 -6.94
C PHE A 44 12.41 11.44 -6.85
N SER A 45 13.31 11.44 -7.83
CA SER A 45 14.55 10.68 -7.74
C SER A 45 15.55 11.29 -6.75
N ALA A 46 15.50 12.60 -6.55
CA ALA A 46 16.35 13.34 -5.61
C ALA A 46 15.92 13.22 -4.15
N ILE A 47 14.65 12.86 -3.88
CA ILE A 47 14.10 12.73 -2.52
C ILE A 47 14.51 11.39 -1.92
N SER A 48 15.00 11.38 -0.67
CA SER A 48 15.44 10.16 0.03
C SER A 48 14.28 9.20 0.39
N GLY A 49 13.12 9.73 0.76
CA GLY A 49 11.92 8.95 1.12
C GLY A 49 11.08 8.58 -0.08
N LYS A 50 11.56 7.69 -0.95
CA LYS A 50 10.88 7.30 -2.21
C LYS A 50 9.63 6.48 -1.95
N GLN A 51 8.46 7.03 -2.27
CA GLN A 51 7.18 6.31 -2.20
C GLN A 51 6.52 6.30 -3.58
N LEU A 52 6.13 5.10 -4.02
CA LEU A 52 5.56 4.88 -5.36
C LEU A 52 4.29 5.70 -5.64
N HIS A 53 3.52 6.05 -4.61
CA HIS A 53 2.31 6.84 -4.79
C HIS A 53 2.58 8.32 -5.15
N TYR A 54 3.80 8.83 -4.98
CA TYR A 54 4.14 10.18 -5.43
C TYR A 54 4.06 10.32 -6.96
N LEU A 55 4.13 9.22 -7.70
CA LEU A 55 3.97 9.22 -9.15
C LEU A 55 2.51 9.18 -9.63
N LEU A 56 1.53 9.10 -8.73
CA LEU A 56 0.11 9.08 -9.12
C LEU A 56 -0.34 10.33 -9.92
N PRO A 57 0.07 11.56 -9.54
CA PRO A 57 -0.28 12.75 -10.29
C PRO A 57 0.27 12.77 -11.72
N GLU A 58 1.29 11.94 -12.02
CA GLU A 58 1.94 11.88 -13.33
C GLU A 58 1.18 11.01 -14.34
N PHE A 59 0.24 10.18 -13.88
CA PHE A 59 -0.51 9.27 -14.74
C PHE A 59 -1.27 9.95 -15.87
N PRO A 60 -1.92 11.10 -15.70
CA PRO A 60 -2.57 11.81 -16.80
C PRO A 60 -1.59 12.19 -17.92
N ALA A 61 -0.44 12.73 -17.57
CA ALA A 61 0.59 13.09 -18.54
C ALA A 61 1.14 11.84 -19.25
N PHE A 62 1.37 10.76 -18.51
CA PHE A 62 1.78 9.47 -19.10
C PHE A 62 0.71 8.91 -20.05
N ALA A 63 -0.57 8.95 -19.67
CA ALA A 63 -1.68 8.50 -20.52
C ALA A 63 -1.77 9.29 -21.82
N LEU A 64 -1.58 10.62 -21.77
CA LEU A 64 -1.52 11.46 -22.97
C LEU A 64 -0.34 11.13 -23.88
N LEU A 65 0.85 10.85 -23.31
CA LEU A 65 2.01 10.39 -24.09
C LEU A 65 1.75 9.05 -24.77
N VAL A 66 1.16 8.08 -24.06
CA VAL A 66 0.79 6.79 -24.62
C VAL A 66 -0.25 6.97 -25.73
N ALA A 67 -1.30 7.75 -25.49
CA ALA A 67 -2.32 8.02 -26.47
C ALA A 67 -1.71 8.66 -27.73
N ARG A 68 -0.82 9.65 -27.59
CA ARG A 68 -0.15 10.31 -28.70
C ARG A 68 0.81 9.36 -29.45
N ALA A 69 1.55 8.53 -28.73
CA ALA A 69 2.46 7.54 -29.34
C ALA A 69 1.69 6.52 -30.21
N LEU A 70 0.46 6.18 -29.80
CA LEU A 70 -0.35 5.16 -30.48
C LEU A 70 -1.37 5.74 -31.47
N SER A 71 -1.63 7.04 -31.44
CA SER A 71 -2.64 7.70 -32.30
C SER A 71 -2.32 7.63 -33.80
N GLY A 72 -1.03 7.47 -34.15
CA GLY A 72 -0.64 7.27 -35.55
C GLY A 72 -0.92 5.87 -36.10
N LEU A 73 -1.26 4.92 -35.24
CA LEU A 73 -1.53 3.54 -35.63
C LEU A 73 -3.02 3.35 -35.92
N ARG A 74 -3.39 3.22 -37.20
CA ARG A 74 -4.78 2.90 -37.59
C ARG A 74 -5.13 1.45 -37.36
N THR A 75 -4.18 0.55 -37.53
CA THR A 75 -4.33 -0.90 -37.37
C THR A 75 -3.64 -1.37 -36.11
N ALA A 76 -4.21 -2.37 -35.44
CA ALA A 76 -3.58 -3.00 -34.30
C ALA A 76 -2.28 -3.71 -34.73
N PRO A 77 -1.24 -3.73 -33.88
CA PRO A 77 -0.04 -4.54 -34.12
C PRO A 77 -0.40 -6.00 -34.31
N THR A 78 0.29 -6.68 -35.22
CA THR A 78 0.11 -8.11 -35.51
C THR A 78 1.27 -8.94 -34.94
N GLY A 79 1.07 -10.26 -34.91
CA GLY A 79 2.09 -11.21 -34.46
C GLY A 79 2.09 -11.42 -32.94
N ILE A 80 3.12 -12.17 -32.46
CA ILE A 80 3.22 -12.56 -31.05
C ILE A 80 3.33 -11.36 -30.09
N TRP A 81 4.01 -10.31 -30.54
CA TRP A 81 4.24 -9.11 -29.73
C TRP A 81 2.97 -8.32 -29.41
N SER A 82 1.92 -8.45 -30.25
CA SER A 82 0.62 -7.86 -29.96
C SER A 82 -0.10 -8.56 -28.82
N LYS A 83 0.22 -9.83 -28.57
CA LYS A 83 -0.40 -10.70 -27.57
C LYS A 83 0.27 -10.59 -26.19
N VAL A 84 1.42 -9.92 -26.07
CA VAL A 84 2.18 -9.82 -24.82
C VAL A 84 1.31 -9.36 -23.63
N PRO A 85 0.54 -8.27 -23.70
CA PRO A 85 -0.33 -7.89 -22.59
C PRO A 85 -1.35 -8.98 -22.21
N ALA A 86 -1.96 -9.62 -23.21
CA ALA A 86 -2.93 -10.69 -22.98
C ALA A 86 -2.30 -11.91 -22.29
N ILE A 87 -1.10 -12.30 -22.71
CA ILE A 87 -0.33 -13.39 -22.09
C ILE A 87 -0.06 -13.08 -20.62
N VAL A 88 0.28 -11.82 -20.30
CA VAL A 88 0.51 -11.41 -18.91
C VAL A 88 -0.76 -11.56 -18.06
N PHE A 89 -1.93 -11.20 -18.58
CA PHE A 89 -3.20 -11.43 -17.88
C PHE A 89 -3.47 -12.92 -17.65
N VAL A 90 -3.17 -13.77 -18.61
CA VAL A 90 -3.27 -15.24 -18.44
C VAL A 90 -2.33 -15.72 -17.33
N ILE A 91 -1.05 -15.31 -17.38
CA ILE A 91 -0.04 -15.71 -16.39
C ILE A 91 -0.43 -15.24 -14.99
N LEU A 92 -0.86 -13.99 -14.83
CA LEU A 92 -1.32 -13.47 -13.54
C LEU A 92 -2.55 -14.22 -13.03
N GLY A 93 -3.53 -14.48 -13.91
CA GLY A 93 -4.73 -15.21 -13.54
C GLY A 93 -4.43 -16.66 -13.14
N VAL A 94 -3.64 -17.37 -13.92
CA VAL A 94 -3.18 -18.73 -13.60
C VAL A 94 -2.35 -18.74 -12.32
N GLY A 95 -1.47 -17.75 -12.14
CA GLY A 95 -0.68 -17.58 -10.93
C GLY A 95 -1.54 -17.47 -9.67
N ILE A 96 -2.61 -16.67 -9.71
CA ILE A 96 -3.56 -16.54 -8.59
C ILE A 96 -4.26 -17.89 -8.29
N VAL A 97 -4.63 -18.64 -9.32
CA VAL A 97 -5.30 -19.94 -9.13
C VAL A 97 -4.35 -21.00 -8.56
N ILE A 98 -3.10 -21.01 -9.02
CA ILE A 98 -2.11 -22.06 -8.65
C ILE A 98 -1.39 -21.72 -7.35
N ALA A 99 -1.24 -20.44 -7.01
CA ALA A 99 -0.48 -19.99 -5.85
C ALA A 99 -0.79 -20.78 -4.55
N PRO A 100 -2.06 -21.03 -4.18
CA PRO A 100 -2.39 -21.78 -2.97
C PRO A 100 -1.87 -23.22 -2.94
N PHE A 101 -1.53 -23.80 -4.10
CA PHE A 101 -1.13 -25.21 -4.21
C PHE A 101 0.39 -25.40 -4.30
N VAL A 102 1.15 -24.34 -4.56
CA VAL A 102 2.59 -24.47 -4.91
C VAL A 102 3.51 -24.19 -3.74
N SER A 103 3.09 -23.44 -2.74
CA SER A 103 3.99 -23.07 -1.65
C SER A 103 3.29 -22.96 -0.29
N PRO A 104 3.76 -23.68 0.74
CA PRO A 104 3.32 -23.47 2.12
C PRO A 104 3.76 -22.11 2.71
N ARG A 105 4.63 -21.39 2.01
CA ARG A 105 5.13 -20.05 2.42
C ARG A 105 4.30 -18.89 1.88
N ILE A 106 3.18 -19.19 1.21
CA ILE A 106 2.29 -18.14 0.73
C ILE A 106 1.54 -17.57 1.94
N PRO A 107 1.50 -16.24 2.09
CA PRO A 107 0.74 -15.61 3.15
C PRO A 107 -0.73 -16.06 3.15
N ASP A 108 -1.32 -16.29 4.32
CA ASP A 108 -2.68 -16.80 4.48
C ASP A 108 -3.73 -16.00 3.72
N TRP A 109 -3.50 -14.70 3.55
CA TRP A 109 -4.39 -13.83 2.76
C TRP A 109 -4.39 -14.18 1.26
N MET A 110 -3.31 -14.74 0.72
CA MET A 110 -3.29 -15.23 -0.68
C MET A 110 -3.98 -16.60 -0.82
N VAL A 111 -3.94 -17.41 0.23
CA VAL A 111 -4.63 -18.70 0.24
C VAL A 111 -6.16 -18.51 0.30
N SER A 112 -6.61 -17.47 0.99
CA SER A 112 -8.04 -17.13 1.11
C SER A 112 -8.63 -16.45 -0.14
N LEU A 113 -7.81 -16.21 -1.20
CA LEU A 113 -8.29 -15.60 -2.42
C LEU A 113 -9.29 -16.48 -3.15
N PRO A 114 -10.49 -15.97 -3.49
CA PRO A 114 -11.38 -16.70 -4.36
C PRO A 114 -10.69 -16.93 -5.71
N SER A 115 -10.45 -18.19 -6.05
CA SER A 115 -9.86 -18.60 -7.36
C SER A 115 -10.63 -18.02 -8.56
N ALA A 116 -11.91 -17.67 -8.34
CA ALA A 116 -12.76 -17.01 -9.33
C ALA A 116 -12.12 -15.76 -9.95
N TRP A 117 -11.37 -14.96 -9.19
CA TRP A 117 -10.68 -13.77 -9.71
C TRP A 117 -9.50 -14.13 -10.63
N GLY A 118 -8.78 -15.20 -10.30
CA GLY A 118 -7.74 -15.72 -11.16
C GLY A 118 -8.33 -16.23 -12.49
N PHE A 119 -9.44 -16.97 -12.44
CA PHE A 119 -10.15 -17.40 -13.64
C PHE A 119 -10.67 -16.21 -14.47
N ALA A 120 -11.19 -15.15 -13.84
CA ALA A 120 -11.65 -13.96 -14.56
C ALA A 120 -10.52 -13.27 -15.33
N LEU A 121 -9.35 -13.11 -14.72
CA LEU A 121 -8.16 -12.54 -15.37
C LEU A 121 -7.63 -13.45 -16.49
N ALA A 122 -7.54 -14.75 -16.25
CA ALA A 122 -7.09 -15.71 -17.26
C ALA A 122 -8.06 -15.77 -18.45
N ALA A 123 -9.36 -15.75 -18.19
CA ALA A 123 -10.40 -15.73 -19.23
C ALA A 123 -10.34 -14.44 -20.06
N MET A 124 -10.13 -13.28 -19.41
CA MET A 124 -9.94 -11.99 -20.10
C MET A 124 -8.72 -12.05 -21.01
N GLY A 125 -7.57 -12.51 -20.52
CA GLY A 125 -6.36 -12.66 -21.32
C GLY A 125 -6.54 -13.65 -22.47
N GLY A 126 -7.16 -14.80 -22.21
CA GLY A 126 -7.51 -15.80 -23.23
C GLY A 126 -8.41 -15.23 -24.32
N TRP A 127 -9.46 -14.51 -23.93
CA TRP A 127 -10.36 -13.83 -24.87
C TRP A 127 -9.64 -12.81 -25.75
N MET A 128 -8.71 -12.03 -25.19
CA MET A 128 -7.87 -11.09 -25.95
C MET A 128 -6.99 -11.79 -26.97
N ILE A 129 -6.47 -12.99 -26.67
CA ILE A 129 -5.66 -13.80 -27.58
C ILE A 129 -6.51 -14.36 -28.72
N MET A 130 -7.72 -14.86 -28.40
CA MET A 130 -8.60 -15.52 -29.34
C MET A 130 -9.34 -14.56 -30.28
N LYS A 131 -9.64 -13.36 -29.79
CA LYS A 131 -10.37 -12.32 -30.52
C LYS A 131 -9.57 -11.02 -30.62
N PRO A 132 -8.45 -11.03 -31.36
CA PRO A 132 -7.66 -9.82 -31.55
C PRO A 132 -8.49 -8.76 -32.29
N ARG A 133 -8.36 -7.51 -31.86
CA ARG A 133 -9.04 -6.40 -32.53
C ARG A 133 -8.25 -5.97 -33.76
N ALA A 134 -8.95 -5.72 -34.85
CA ALA A 134 -8.34 -5.24 -36.10
C ALA A 134 -7.95 -3.76 -36.00
N CYS A 135 -8.74 -2.96 -35.29
CA CYS A 135 -8.46 -1.53 -35.13
C CYS A 135 -7.73 -1.22 -33.81
N MET A 136 -6.89 -0.20 -33.84
CA MET A 136 -6.12 0.24 -32.67
C MET A 136 -6.99 0.71 -31.51
N THR A 137 -8.06 1.45 -31.78
CA THR A 137 -9.01 1.93 -30.77
C THR A 137 -9.64 0.77 -30.00
N GLY A 138 -10.08 -0.29 -30.69
CA GLY A 138 -10.63 -1.48 -30.07
C GLY A 138 -9.62 -2.21 -29.20
N THR A 139 -8.36 -2.26 -29.63
CA THR A 139 -7.26 -2.86 -28.85
C THR A 139 -7.01 -2.06 -27.57
N LEU A 140 -6.95 -0.73 -27.67
CA LEU A 140 -6.76 0.16 -26.51
C LEU A 140 -7.93 0.05 -25.53
N ALA A 141 -9.16 0.06 -26.01
CA ALA A 141 -10.35 -0.09 -25.16
C ALA A 141 -10.36 -1.47 -24.43
N THR A 142 -9.99 -2.53 -25.13
CA THR A 142 -9.89 -3.86 -24.52
C THR A 142 -8.78 -3.93 -23.47
N LEU A 143 -7.62 -3.34 -23.76
CA LEU A 143 -6.51 -3.29 -22.79
C LEU A 143 -6.87 -2.42 -21.58
N ALA A 144 -7.57 -1.30 -21.77
CA ALA A 144 -8.06 -0.47 -20.68
C ALA A 144 -9.06 -1.23 -19.79
N ALA A 145 -10.02 -1.93 -20.39
CA ALA A 145 -11.00 -2.76 -19.66
C ALA A 145 -10.29 -3.88 -18.87
N ALA A 146 -9.32 -4.56 -19.47
CA ALA A 146 -8.54 -5.60 -18.81
C ALA A 146 -7.70 -5.02 -17.65
N THR A 147 -7.11 -3.85 -17.83
CA THR A 147 -6.37 -3.16 -16.76
C THR A 147 -7.30 -2.74 -15.62
N SER A 148 -8.50 -2.25 -15.92
CA SER A 148 -9.51 -1.93 -14.92
C SER A 148 -9.95 -3.18 -14.15
N LEU A 149 -10.16 -4.29 -14.82
CA LEU A 149 -10.45 -5.58 -14.17
C LEU A 149 -9.30 -5.98 -13.22
N LEU A 150 -8.04 -5.87 -13.66
CA LEU A 150 -6.88 -6.17 -12.82
C LEU A 150 -6.86 -5.31 -11.55
N VAL A 151 -7.18 -4.02 -11.67
CA VAL A 151 -7.26 -3.11 -10.51
C VAL A 151 -8.36 -3.54 -9.54
N ILE A 152 -9.54 -3.87 -10.08
CA ILE A 152 -10.67 -4.34 -9.27
C ILE A 152 -10.26 -5.62 -8.53
N VAL A 153 -9.66 -6.57 -9.24
CA VAL A 153 -9.18 -7.82 -8.64
C VAL A 153 -8.16 -7.54 -7.53
N ILE A 154 -7.13 -6.75 -7.79
CA ILE A 154 -6.13 -6.38 -6.77
C ILE A 154 -6.80 -5.73 -5.57
N HIS A 155 -7.77 -4.86 -5.78
CA HIS A 155 -8.48 -4.17 -4.68
C HIS A 155 -9.30 -5.14 -3.84
N LEU A 156 -10.09 -6.00 -4.48
CA LEU A 156 -10.91 -6.97 -3.78
C LEU A 156 -10.08 -8.03 -3.04
N VAL A 157 -8.91 -8.33 -3.58
CA VAL A 157 -7.95 -9.26 -2.98
C VAL A 157 -7.22 -8.65 -1.79
N ALA A 158 -6.72 -7.43 -1.95
CA ALA A 158 -5.91 -6.77 -0.92
C ALA A 158 -6.77 -6.11 0.18
N SER A 159 -7.99 -5.70 -0.15
CA SER A 159 -8.86 -4.92 0.72
C SER A 159 -9.13 -5.60 2.08
N PRO A 160 -9.56 -6.89 2.16
CA PRO A 160 -9.88 -7.50 3.45
C PRO A 160 -8.69 -7.47 4.42
N ARG A 161 -7.49 -7.76 3.92
CA ARG A 161 -6.28 -7.78 4.75
C ARG A 161 -5.84 -6.37 5.13
N LEU A 162 -5.85 -5.46 4.16
CA LEU A 162 -5.52 -4.06 4.43
C LEU A 162 -6.51 -3.44 5.41
N MET A 163 -7.79 -3.76 5.31
CA MET A 163 -8.78 -3.25 6.26
C MET A 163 -8.52 -3.76 7.67
N SER A 164 -8.22 -5.05 7.86
CA SER A 164 -7.95 -5.58 9.19
C SER A 164 -6.68 -5.01 9.82
N ASP A 165 -5.60 -4.85 9.03
CA ASP A 165 -4.31 -4.40 9.55
C ASP A 165 -4.22 -2.86 9.71
N TYR A 166 -5.04 -2.11 8.98
CA TYR A 166 -5.01 -0.65 8.94
C TYR A 166 -6.30 0.01 9.45
N ASP A 167 -7.26 -0.79 9.93
CA ASP A 167 -8.45 -0.23 10.55
C ASP A 167 -8.06 0.46 11.86
N VAL A 168 -8.38 1.74 11.93
CA VAL A 168 -8.08 2.57 13.09
C VAL A 168 -9.32 2.88 13.93
N HIS A 169 -10.51 2.39 13.51
CA HIS A 169 -11.76 2.82 14.13
C HIS A 169 -11.83 2.44 15.60
N GLU A 170 -11.60 1.17 15.93
CA GLU A 170 -11.65 0.69 17.32
C GLU A 170 -10.70 1.48 18.24
N VAL A 171 -9.45 1.65 17.77
CA VAL A 171 -8.43 2.41 18.51
C VAL A 171 -8.83 3.88 18.64
N ALA A 172 -9.35 4.47 17.55
CA ALA A 172 -9.71 5.87 17.53
C ALA A 172 -10.94 6.18 18.40
N GLU A 173 -11.91 5.25 18.46
CA GLU A 173 -13.06 5.34 19.36
C GLU A 173 -12.64 5.27 20.82
N GLU A 174 -11.67 4.40 21.16
CA GLU A 174 -11.16 4.32 22.52
C GLU A 174 -10.42 5.59 22.92
N ILE A 175 -9.56 6.13 22.04
CA ILE A 175 -8.90 7.41 22.26
C ILE A 175 -9.93 8.52 22.45
N LYS A 176 -11.02 8.50 21.67
CA LYS A 176 -12.11 9.48 21.81
C LYS A 176 -12.81 9.36 23.14
N ARG A 177 -13.08 8.14 23.65
CA ARG A 177 -13.66 7.95 24.98
C ARG A 177 -12.81 8.59 26.07
N HIS A 178 -11.49 8.45 26.01
CA HIS A 178 -10.60 9.09 26.96
C HIS A 178 -10.58 10.63 26.80
N GLU A 179 -10.64 11.14 25.58
CA GLU A 179 -10.74 12.58 25.32
C GLU A 179 -12.02 13.16 25.92
N ASP A 180 -13.17 12.47 25.73
CA ASP A 180 -14.49 12.89 26.22
C ASP A 180 -14.58 12.79 27.75
N ALA A 181 -13.88 11.83 28.36
CA ALA A 181 -13.71 11.74 29.81
C ALA A 181 -12.78 12.85 30.38
N GLY A 182 -12.18 13.68 29.51
CA GLY A 182 -11.34 14.79 29.94
C GLY A 182 -9.90 14.41 30.25
N HIS A 183 -9.47 13.18 29.98
CA HIS A 183 -8.09 12.76 30.22
C HIS A 183 -7.14 13.44 29.22
N PRO A 184 -6.04 14.06 29.68
CA PRO A 184 -4.94 14.45 28.81
C PRO A 184 -4.35 13.23 28.10
N LEU A 185 -4.06 13.38 26.79
CA LEU A 185 -3.55 12.29 25.96
C LEU A 185 -2.16 12.60 25.45
N SER A 186 -1.25 11.64 25.54
CA SER A 186 0.06 11.70 24.93
C SER A 186 0.38 10.43 24.17
N PHE A 187 1.01 10.60 23.00
CA PHE A 187 1.52 9.50 22.18
C PHE A 187 3.02 9.37 22.40
N TYR A 188 3.45 8.19 22.79
CA TYR A 188 4.87 7.92 23.01
C TYR A 188 5.58 7.69 21.68
N GLY A 189 6.42 8.63 21.30
CA GLY A 189 7.13 8.67 20.03
C GLY A 189 6.46 9.59 18.99
N LYS A 190 6.61 9.27 17.70
CA LYS A 190 6.10 10.13 16.61
C LYS A 190 4.62 9.89 16.35
N TYR A 191 3.83 10.94 16.49
CA TYR A 191 2.41 10.96 16.15
C TYR A 191 2.19 11.79 14.89
N HIS A 192 1.43 11.24 13.94
CA HIS A 192 1.16 11.88 12.64
C HIS A 192 -0.35 12.19 12.42
N GLY A 193 -1.13 12.23 13.50
CA GLY A 193 -2.56 12.50 13.41
C GLY A 193 -3.41 11.34 12.89
N GLN A 194 -2.88 10.12 12.87
CA GLN A 194 -3.52 8.95 12.26
C GLN A 194 -4.88 8.57 12.86
N PHE A 195 -5.16 8.97 14.11
CA PHE A 195 -6.42 8.70 14.79
C PHE A 195 -7.39 9.89 14.80
N ASN A 196 -6.91 11.10 14.45
CA ASN A 196 -7.69 12.33 14.58
C ASN A 196 -8.99 12.29 13.76
N PHE A 197 -8.90 11.86 12.51
CA PHE A 197 -10.06 11.86 11.61
C PHE A 197 -11.08 10.78 12.01
N ALA A 198 -10.64 9.55 12.24
CA ALA A 198 -11.53 8.44 12.60
C ALA A 198 -12.19 8.66 13.97
N GLY A 199 -11.41 9.11 14.96
CA GLY A 199 -11.90 9.43 16.30
C GLY A 199 -12.60 10.78 16.41
N ARG A 200 -12.62 11.60 15.35
CA ARG A 200 -13.14 12.99 15.41
C ARG A 200 -12.61 13.77 16.61
N LEU A 201 -11.29 13.61 16.85
CA LEU A 201 -10.64 14.23 18.00
C LEU A 201 -10.62 15.76 17.85
N THR A 202 -10.94 16.45 18.91
CA THR A 202 -10.99 17.92 18.95
C THR A 202 -9.81 18.53 19.69
N LYS A 203 -9.15 17.73 20.54
CA LYS A 203 -7.97 18.12 21.29
C LYS A 203 -6.71 17.56 20.64
N THR A 204 -5.62 18.25 20.78
CA THR A 204 -4.31 17.78 20.29
C THR A 204 -3.77 16.70 21.22
N ILE A 205 -3.40 15.54 20.63
CA ILE A 205 -2.60 14.54 21.34
C ILE A 205 -1.16 15.06 21.38
N SER A 206 -0.62 15.23 22.59
CA SER A 206 0.79 15.60 22.77
C SER A 206 1.70 14.44 22.38
N THR A 207 2.96 14.73 22.09
CA THR A 207 3.97 13.70 21.84
C THR A 207 5.02 13.74 22.93
N THR A 208 5.41 12.58 23.44
CA THR A 208 6.47 12.45 24.45
C THR A 208 7.49 11.41 24.00
N GLY A 209 8.74 11.64 24.38
CA GLY A 209 9.84 10.69 24.26
C GLY A 209 10.37 10.30 25.63
N ASP A 210 11.48 9.56 25.68
CA ASP A 210 12.10 9.06 26.92
C ASP A 210 12.40 10.19 27.92
N ALA A 211 12.92 11.34 27.42
CA ALA A 211 13.31 12.46 28.25
C ALA A 211 12.11 13.24 28.80
N GLU A 212 11.00 13.26 28.07
CA GLU A 212 9.86 14.15 28.34
C GLU A 212 8.72 13.45 29.06
N ALA A 213 8.70 12.11 29.01
CA ALA A 213 7.60 11.30 29.53
C ALA A 213 7.39 11.50 31.04
N ALA A 214 8.48 11.55 31.82
CA ALA A 214 8.39 11.72 33.26
C ALA A 214 7.82 13.09 33.65
N ASP A 215 8.19 14.15 32.93
CA ASP A 215 7.69 15.49 33.17
C ASP A 215 6.22 15.62 32.78
N TRP A 216 5.86 15.04 31.63
CA TRP A 216 4.49 15.02 31.17
C TRP A 216 3.57 14.26 32.15
N ILE A 217 4.00 13.10 32.65
CA ILE A 217 3.26 12.30 33.64
C ILE A 217 3.05 13.09 34.93
N ARG A 218 4.07 13.77 35.41
CA ARG A 218 3.96 14.60 36.62
C ARG A 218 2.95 15.74 36.45
N ALA A 219 2.93 16.35 35.27
CA ALA A 219 1.98 17.41 34.93
C ALA A 219 0.55 16.88 34.68
N ASN A 220 0.39 15.61 34.32
CA ASN A 220 -0.88 15.01 33.93
C ASN A 220 -1.10 13.65 34.61
N PRO A 221 -1.31 13.59 35.92
CA PRO A 221 -1.45 12.33 36.68
C PRO A 221 -2.66 11.50 36.24
N GLU A 222 -3.73 12.14 35.78
CA GLU A 222 -4.94 11.48 35.23
C GLU A 222 -4.84 11.24 33.71
N GLY A 223 -3.69 11.51 33.12
CA GLY A 223 -3.45 11.37 31.68
C GLY A 223 -3.36 9.92 31.21
N ARG A 224 -3.37 9.77 29.91
CA ARG A 224 -3.20 8.48 29.22
C ARG A 224 -2.04 8.57 28.24
N ILE A 225 -1.18 7.54 28.26
CA ILE A 225 -0.06 7.40 27.33
C ILE A 225 -0.37 6.30 26.35
N ILE A 226 -0.36 6.65 25.06
CA ILE A 226 -0.59 5.74 23.95
C ILE A 226 0.76 5.26 23.44
N THR A 227 0.95 3.96 23.37
CA THR A 227 2.20 3.32 22.94
C THR A 227 1.96 2.36 21.78
N LEU A 228 2.99 2.13 20.96
CA LEU A 228 3.00 1.10 19.92
C LEU A 228 4.10 0.10 20.21
N HIS A 229 3.75 -1.15 20.38
CA HIS A 229 4.67 -2.24 20.65
C HIS A 229 4.61 -3.30 19.54
N ARG A 230 5.74 -3.90 19.24
CA ARG A 230 5.81 -5.09 18.37
C ARG A 230 5.36 -6.32 19.14
N ILE A 231 5.83 -6.43 20.37
CA ILE A 231 5.47 -7.42 21.35
C ILE A 231 5.07 -6.64 22.60
N LEU A 232 3.92 -6.94 23.18
CA LEU A 232 3.51 -6.31 24.43
C LEU A 232 4.54 -6.62 25.53
N PRO A 233 4.88 -5.65 26.38
CA PRO A 233 5.77 -5.90 27.50
C PRO A 233 5.17 -6.97 28.42
N GLU A 234 5.99 -7.91 28.84
CA GLU A 234 5.61 -8.90 29.85
C GLU A 234 5.49 -8.19 31.21
N THR A 235 4.27 -7.97 31.63
CA THR A 235 3.97 -7.28 32.90
C THR A 235 2.62 -7.72 33.44
N ASP A 236 2.48 -7.81 34.74
CA ASP A 236 1.20 -8.04 35.42
C ASP A 236 0.27 -6.81 35.37
N LEU A 237 0.78 -5.68 34.89
CA LEU A 237 0.04 -4.43 34.77
C LEU A 237 -0.87 -4.48 33.56
N LYS A 238 -2.10 -3.97 33.71
CA LYS A 238 -3.09 -3.95 32.65
C LYS A 238 -3.22 -2.53 32.10
N PRO A 239 -3.06 -2.33 30.78
CA PRO A 239 -3.47 -1.09 30.14
C PRO A 239 -4.99 -0.96 30.13
N ASP A 240 -5.49 0.26 29.95
CA ASP A 240 -6.93 0.50 29.79
C ASP A 240 -7.45 -0.12 28.49
N PHE A 241 -6.59 -0.19 27.45
CA PHE A 241 -6.94 -0.74 26.16
C PHE A 241 -5.73 -1.36 25.46
N ILE A 242 -5.96 -2.43 24.71
CA ILE A 242 -5.04 -3.04 23.77
C ILE A 242 -5.76 -3.25 22.44
N GLY A 243 -5.23 -2.71 21.36
CA GLY A 243 -5.71 -2.93 19.98
C GLY A 243 -4.59 -3.23 19.01
N LEU A 244 -4.94 -3.76 17.84
CA LEU A 244 -3.99 -3.97 16.75
C LEU A 244 -3.98 -2.76 15.82
N TYR A 245 -2.78 -2.32 15.45
CA TYR A 245 -2.58 -1.27 14.47
C TYR A 245 -1.33 -1.53 13.65
N ARG A 246 -1.50 -1.78 12.34
CA ARG A 246 -0.41 -2.00 11.37
C ARG A 246 0.55 -3.12 11.79
N GLY A 247 -0.01 -4.25 12.28
CA GLY A 247 0.76 -5.38 12.76
C GLY A 247 1.52 -5.13 14.06
N ARG A 248 1.13 -4.11 14.84
CA ARG A 248 1.67 -3.79 16.16
C ARG A 248 0.55 -3.70 17.16
N TYR A 249 0.88 -3.91 18.42
CA TYR A 249 -0.03 -3.70 19.53
C TYR A 249 0.00 -2.23 19.93
N LEU A 250 -1.16 -1.57 19.86
CA LEU A 250 -1.34 -0.27 20.47
C LEU A 250 -1.91 -0.49 21.87
N ALA A 251 -1.28 0.11 22.87
CA ALA A 251 -1.76 0.07 24.25
C ALA A 251 -1.97 1.48 24.79
N ILE A 252 -3.03 1.67 25.59
CA ILE A 252 -3.35 2.92 26.29
C ILE A 252 -3.10 2.68 27.78
N TRP A 253 -2.16 3.38 28.35
CA TRP A 253 -1.73 3.22 29.73
C TRP A 253 -2.14 4.42 30.57
N PRO A 254 -2.70 4.22 31.79
CA PRO A 254 -2.79 5.27 32.79
C PRO A 254 -1.40 5.84 33.12
N ALA A 255 -1.29 7.17 33.20
CA ALA A 255 -0.03 7.83 33.51
C ALA A 255 0.59 7.36 34.83
N GLN A 256 -0.25 7.05 35.82
CA GLN A 256 0.18 6.53 37.13
C GLN A 256 0.86 5.16 37.03
N ILE A 257 0.40 4.27 36.15
CA ILE A 257 1.02 2.96 35.90
C ILE A 257 2.40 3.17 35.27
N VAL A 258 2.49 4.05 34.29
CA VAL A 258 3.77 4.38 33.63
C VAL A 258 4.75 5.04 34.60
N ALA A 259 4.27 5.86 35.52
CA ALA A 259 5.12 6.46 36.57
C ALA A 259 5.79 5.42 37.47
N GLN A 260 5.05 4.34 37.81
CA GLN A 260 5.56 3.25 38.64
C GLN A 260 6.43 2.27 37.87
N ASN A 261 6.16 2.09 36.57
CA ASN A 261 6.85 1.16 35.70
C ASN A 261 7.17 1.80 34.33
N PRO A 262 8.22 2.63 34.23
CA PRO A 262 8.58 3.30 32.97
C PRO A 262 8.91 2.33 31.83
N ASP A 263 9.25 1.08 32.15
CA ASP A 263 9.61 0.08 31.13
C ASP A 263 8.46 -0.35 30.25
N VAL A 264 7.21 -0.15 30.70
CA VAL A 264 6.01 -0.49 29.88
C VAL A 264 5.88 0.39 28.63
N VAL A 265 6.51 1.56 28.58
CA VAL A 265 6.51 2.46 27.43
C VAL A 265 7.80 2.40 26.61
N LYS A 266 8.88 1.83 27.18
CA LYS A 266 10.15 1.71 26.45
C LYS A 266 9.99 0.76 25.28
N ARG A 267 10.46 1.18 24.11
CA ARG A 267 10.54 0.32 22.95
C ARG A 267 11.63 -0.72 23.16
N ALA A 268 11.31 -2.00 22.95
CA ALA A 268 12.35 -3.00 22.83
C ALA A 268 13.33 -2.61 21.70
N PRO A 269 14.64 -2.87 21.81
CA PRO A 269 15.64 -2.53 20.80
C PRO A 269 15.29 -3.05 19.40
N SER A 270 14.55 -4.17 19.31
CA SER A 270 14.02 -4.74 18.06
C SER A 270 12.93 -3.89 17.39
N ASP A 271 12.36 -2.92 18.08
CA ASP A 271 11.31 -2.05 17.54
C ASP A 271 11.85 -0.93 16.62
N GLN A 272 13.17 -0.77 16.55
CA GLN A 272 13.80 0.25 15.70
C GLN A 272 13.99 -0.19 14.25
N THR A 273 13.86 -1.48 13.93
CA THR A 273 13.97 -2.00 12.57
C THR A 273 12.60 -2.34 11.97
N PRO A 274 12.27 -1.84 10.76
CA PRO A 274 11.03 -2.20 10.08
C PRO A 274 11.23 -3.55 9.38
N ASN A 275 11.07 -4.67 10.05
CA ASN A 275 11.04 -5.97 9.38
C ASN A 275 10.22 -7.00 10.14
N PHE A 276 9.38 -7.67 9.38
CA PHE A 276 8.61 -8.90 9.58
C PHE A 276 8.48 -9.47 11.02
N PRO A 277 7.28 -9.92 11.40
CA PRO A 277 7.03 -10.52 12.72
C PRO A 277 7.98 -11.68 12.98
N GLU A 278 8.62 -11.72 14.16
CA GLU A 278 9.54 -12.79 14.56
C GLU A 278 8.84 -14.14 14.81
N ASP A 279 7.56 -14.12 15.04
CA ASP A 279 6.70 -15.31 15.11
C ASP A 279 6.71 -16.13 13.81
N LEU A 280 6.99 -15.52 12.66
CA LEU A 280 7.23 -16.20 11.39
C LEU A 280 8.65 -16.79 11.27
N LYS A 281 9.60 -16.36 12.09
CA LYS A 281 10.96 -16.94 12.14
C LYS A 281 11.07 -18.18 13.03
N LYS A 282 10.25 -18.26 14.07
CA LYS A 282 10.29 -19.42 15.01
C LYS A 282 9.69 -20.70 14.43
N SER A 283 8.91 -20.64 13.35
CA SER A 283 8.39 -21.85 12.70
C SER A 283 9.44 -22.59 11.85
N ASP A 284 10.55 -21.93 11.47
CA ASP A 284 11.59 -22.56 10.64
C ASP A 284 12.65 -23.33 11.46
N ASP A 285 12.84 -23.01 12.74
CA ASP A 285 13.86 -23.68 13.58
C ASP A 285 13.34 -24.96 14.28
N SER A 286 12.03 -25.24 14.26
CA SER A 286 11.47 -26.44 14.89
C SER A 286 11.40 -27.65 13.96
N THR A 287 11.84 -27.54 12.70
CA THR A 287 11.84 -28.64 11.72
C THR A 287 13.24 -29.10 11.32
N ALA A 288 14.29 -28.61 12.01
CA ALA A 288 15.66 -29.06 11.81
C ALA A 288 16.21 -29.75 13.09
N ASN A 289 15.58 -30.85 13.50
CA ASN A 289 16.17 -31.87 14.38
C ASN A 289 15.53 -33.22 14.10
#